data_91651047edf17ac6e6d069a51c149075
#
_entry.id   91651047edf17ac6e6d069a51c149075
#
_cell.length_a   1.000
_cell.length_b   1.000
_cell.length_c   1.000
_cell.angle_alpha   90.00
_cell.angle_beta   90.00
_cell.angle_gamma   90.00
#
_symmetry.space_group_name_H-M   'P 1'
#
loop_
_entity.id
_entity.type
_entity.pdbx_description
1 polymer ?
#
loop_
_entity_poly.entity_id
_entity_poly.type
_entity_poly.pdbx_seq_one_letter_code
_entity_poly.pdbx_strand_id
1 'polypeptide(L)'
;MENEINPSRVTIKVLEQMKSKGEKISMLTAYDYSFAKIIDEAGIDIILVGDSASNVMAGHETTLPITLDQMIYHASSVIRAVKRALAVVDLPFGTYQSDSQEALKSAIRIMKESGAHAVKLEGGHLAKESIERIIQAGITVMGHLGLTHQSI
;
A
#
# COMPACT_ATOMS: atom_id res chain seq x y z
N MET A 1 13.78 -13.10 -32.26
CA MET A 1 12.91 -13.52 -31.13
C MET A 1 13.48 -12.88 -29.89
N GLU A 2 13.00 -11.71 -29.53
CA GLU A 2 13.34 -11.06 -28.28
C GLU A 2 12.77 -11.94 -27.16
N ASN A 3 13.64 -12.43 -26.28
CA ASN A 3 13.23 -13.04 -25.03
C ASN A 3 12.47 -11.97 -24.24
N GLU A 4 11.14 -12.02 -24.25
CA GLU A 4 10.35 -11.32 -23.24
C GLU A 4 10.79 -11.88 -21.88
N ILE A 5 11.66 -11.14 -21.20
CA ILE A 5 11.98 -11.36 -19.80
C ILE A 5 10.67 -11.06 -19.10
N ASN A 6 9.92 -12.13 -18.78
CA ASN A 6 8.77 -12.01 -17.91
C ASN A 6 9.30 -11.52 -16.54
N PRO A 7 9.15 -10.24 -16.19
CA PRO A 7 9.77 -9.70 -15.00
C PRO A 7 9.17 -10.45 -13.81
N SER A 8 10.00 -11.16 -13.06
CA SER A 8 9.55 -11.89 -11.88
C SER A 8 8.86 -10.92 -10.93
N ARG A 9 7.65 -11.26 -10.51
CA ARG A 9 6.83 -10.44 -9.62
C ARG A 9 7.59 -10.13 -8.33
N VAL A 10 7.59 -8.88 -7.90
CA VAL A 10 8.19 -8.46 -6.65
C VAL A 10 7.32 -8.98 -5.49
N THR A 11 7.93 -9.75 -4.62
CA THR A 11 7.33 -10.31 -3.42
C THR A 11 8.11 -9.84 -2.20
N ILE A 12 7.58 -10.05 -1.01
CA ILE A 12 8.30 -9.76 0.25
C ILE A 12 9.67 -10.46 0.27
N LYS A 13 9.73 -11.72 -0.18
CA LYS A 13 10.99 -12.46 -0.26
C LYS A 13 12.01 -11.81 -1.20
N VAL A 14 11.56 -11.26 -2.33
CA VAL A 14 12.42 -10.51 -3.25
C VAL A 14 12.96 -9.25 -2.57
N LEU A 15 12.13 -8.50 -1.86
CA LEU A 15 12.54 -7.30 -1.12
C LEU A 15 13.56 -7.64 -0.01
N GLU A 16 13.35 -8.72 0.72
CA GLU A 16 14.31 -9.23 1.72
C GLU A 16 15.66 -9.59 1.10
N GLN A 17 15.65 -10.24 -0.07
CA GLN A 17 16.88 -10.56 -0.81
C GLN A 17 17.59 -9.29 -1.31
N MET A 18 16.87 -8.31 -1.84
CA MET A 18 17.44 -7.03 -2.25
C MET A 18 18.10 -6.33 -1.05
N LYS A 19 17.41 -6.26 0.09
CA LYS A 19 17.96 -5.69 1.32
C LYS A 19 19.23 -6.41 1.77
N SER A 20 19.24 -7.74 1.77
CA SER A 20 20.41 -8.53 2.18
C SER A 20 21.64 -8.34 1.29
N LYS A 21 21.42 -8.01 0.01
CA LYS A 21 22.47 -7.69 -0.96
C LYS A 21 22.88 -6.22 -0.99
N GLY A 22 22.22 -5.37 -0.20
CA GLY A 22 22.42 -3.91 -0.23
C GLY A 22 21.86 -3.23 -1.49
N GLU A 23 21.00 -3.89 -2.23
CA GLU A 23 20.28 -3.32 -3.37
C GLU A 23 19.22 -2.33 -2.91
N LYS A 24 19.08 -1.21 -3.63
CA LYS A 24 18.07 -0.19 -3.30
C LYS A 24 16.70 -0.65 -3.77
N ILE A 25 15.70 -0.46 -2.92
CA ILE A 25 14.29 -0.73 -3.23
C ILE A 25 13.63 0.61 -3.61
N SER A 26 13.05 0.66 -4.80
CA SER A 26 12.35 1.84 -5.30
C SER A 26 10.86 1.77 -4.98
N MET A 27 10.27 2.90 -4.54
CA MET A 27 8.84 3.00 -4.28
C MET A 27 8.29 4.32 -4.79
N LEU A 28 7.17 4.27 -5.51
CA LEU A 28 6.42 5.45 -5.97
C LEU A 28 4.93 5.29 -5.68
N THR A 29 4.25 6.42 -5.52
CA THR A 29 2.78 6.46 -5.40
C THR A 29 2.11 6.40 -6.77
N ALA A 30 0.96 5.73 -6.84
CA ALA A 30 0.02 5.80 -7.96
C ALA A 30 -1.41 5.67 -7.44
N TYR A 31 -2.36 6.33 -8.14
CA TYR A 31 -3.75 6.41 -7.69
C TYR A 31 -4.76 6.00 -8.76
N ASP A 32 -4.30 5.72 -9.98
CA ASP A 32 -5.11 5.31 -11.13
C ASP A 32 -4.41 4.26 -11.99
N TYR A 33 -5.19 3.70 -12.92
CA TYR A 33 -4.73 2.66 -13.82
C TYR A 33 -3.59 3.10 -14.75
N SER A 34 -3.69 4.31 -15.33
CA SER A 34 -2.78 4.75 -16.39
C SER A 34 -1.38 5.02 -15.84
N PHE A 35 -1.29 5.77 -14.73
CA PHE A 35 -0.01 6.02 -14.06
C PHE A 35 0.59 4.74 -13.47
N ALA A 36 -0.23 3.89 -12.83
CA ALA A 36 0.25 2.63 -12.29
C ALA A 36 0.87 1.73 -13.36
N LYS A 37 0.27 1.67 -14.56
CA LYS A 37 0.80 0.93 -15.69
C LYS A 37 2.19 1.45 -16.13
N ILE A 38 2.33 2.76 -16.29
CA ILE A 38 3.60 3.40 -16.69
C ILE A 38 4.68 3.14 -15.64
N ILE A 39 4.35 3.27 -14.35
CA ILE A 39 5.28 3.09 -13.24
C ILE A 39 5.70 1.62 -13.13
N ASP A 40 4.76 0.68 -13.28
CA ASP A 40 5.07 -0.76 -13.25
C ASP A 40 5.97 -1.18 -14.42
N GLU A 41 5.69 -0.69 -15.64
CA GLU A 41 6.50 -0.93 -16.83
C GLU A 41 7.89 -0.29 -16.72
N ALA A 42 8.05 0.80 -15.97
CA ALA A 42 9.34 1.41 -15.67
C ALA A 42 10.21 0.60 -14.69
N GLY A 43 9.65 -0.45 -14.08
CA GLY A 43 10.41 -1.38 -13.23
C GLY A 43 10.50 -0.98 -11.76
N ILE A 44 9.61 -0.13 -11.26
CA ILE A 44 9.51 0.21 -9.82
C ILE A 44 9.20 -1.05 -9.00
N ASP A 45 9.83 -1.20 -7.82
CA ASP A 45 9.68 -2.39 -7.00
C ASP A 45 8.39 -2.38 -6.17
N ILE A 46 7.99 -1.21 -5.66
CA ILE A 46 6.78 -1.05 -4.86
C ILE A 46 5.95 0.11 -5.42
N ILE A 47 4.66 -0.12 -5.59
CA ILE A 47 3.67 0.93 -5.86
C ILE A 47 2.82 1.11 -4.61
N LEU A 48 2.77 2.35 -4.11
CA LEU A 48 1.96 2.73 -2.96
C LEU A 48 0.68 3.43 -3.43
N VAL A 49 -0.47 2.90 -3.03
CA VAL A 49 -1.73 3.64 -3.06
C VAL A 49 -1.87 4.35 -1.72
N GLY A 50 -1.39 5.59 -1.68
CA GLY A 50 -1.32 6.40 -0.47
C GLY A 50 -2.63 7.10 -0.15
N ASP A 51 -2.90 7.35 1.14
CA ASP A 51 -4.00 8.22 1.59
C ASP A 51 -3.82 9.67 1.11
N SER A 52 -2.62 10.04 0.67
CA SER A 52 -2.33 11.27 -0.07
C SER A 52 -3.16 11.45 -1.36
N ALA A 53 -3.89 10.41 -1.82
CA ALA A 53 -4.96 10.56 -2.80
C ALA A 53 -5.99 11.63 -2.38
N SER A 54 -6.21 11.80 -1.08
CA SER A 54 -7.02 12.90 -0.53
C SER A 54 -6.58 14.27 -1.03
N ASN A 55 -5.27 14.52 -1.03
CA ASN A 55 -4.69 15.79 -1.50
C ASN A 55 -4.62 15.87 -3.01
N VAL A 56 -3.98 14.87 -3.65
CA VAL A 56 -3.58 14.98 -5.06
C VAL A 56 -4.67 14.60 -6.05
N MET A 57 -5.67 13.82 -5.62
CA MET A 57 -6.80 13.40 -6.48
C MET A 57 -8.09 14.15 -6.13
N ALA A 58 -8.36 14.39 -4.84
CA ALA A 58 -9.58 15.04 -4.39
C ALA A 58 -9.40 16.53 -4.03
N GLY A 59 -8.15 17.04 -3.91
CA GLY A 59 -7.85 18.44 -3.64
C GLY A 59 -8.08 18.86 -2.19
N HIS A 60 -8.15 17.93 -1.25
CA HIS A 60 -8.25 18.25 0.18
C HIS A 60 -6.92 18.78 0.73
N GLU A 61 -6.97 19.59 1.78
CA GLU A 61 -5.77 20.14 2.44
C GLU A 61 -4.98 19.08 3.22
N THR A 62 -5.67 18.02 3.69
CA THR A 62 -5.06 16.94 4.47
C THR A 62 -5.43 15.56 3.92
N THR A 63 -4.77 14.51 4.44
CA THR A 63 -5.09 13.12 4.08
C THR A 63 -6.33 12.58 4.83
N LEU A 64 -6.79 13.26 5.89
CA LEU A 64 -7.83 12.77 6.79
C LEU A 64 -9.21 12.52 6.13
N PRO A 65 -9.69 13.30 5.15
CA PRO A 65 -11.03 13.13 4.60
C PRO A 65 -11.24 11.88 3.76
N ILE A 66 -10.18 11.25 3.24
CA ILE A 66 -10.34 10.11 2.34
C ILE A 66 -10.96 8.91 3.08
N THR A 67 -11.97 8.32 2.47
CA THR A 67 -12.68 7.16 3.04
C THR A 67 -12.04 5.84 2.63
N LEU A 68 -12.36 4.77 3.36
CA LEU A 68 -11.96 3.41 3.01
C LEU A 68 -12.46 3.00 1.63
N ASP A 69 -13.68 3.37 1.27
CA ASP A 69 -14.26 3.04 -0.04
C ASP A 69 -13.53 3.75 -1.19
N GLN A 70 -13.13 5.01 -1.00
CA GLN A 70 -12.31 5.73 -1.96
C GLN A 70 -10.91 5.10 -2.11
N MET A 71 -10.29 4.69 -0.99
CA MET A 71 -9.01 3.98 -1.03
C MET A 71 -9.14 2.65 -1.79
N ILE A 72 -10.21 1.89 -1.57
CA ILE A 72 -10.48 0.65 -2.29
C ILE A 72 -10.68 0.92 -3.80
N TYR A 73 -11.37 2.00 -4.16
CA TYR A 73 -11.54 2.40 -5.55
C TYR A 73 -10.19 2.68 -6.25
N HIS A 74 -9.33 3.50 -5.63
CA HIS A 74 -8.00 3.80 -6.14
C HIS A 74 -7.13 2.54 -6.21
N ALA A 75 -7.12 1.75 -5.15
CA ALA A 75 -6.37 0.50 -5.07
C ALA A 75 -6.79 -0.48 -6.17
N SER A 76 -8.09 -0.67 -6.38
CA SER A 76 -8.62 -1.55 -7.44
C SER A 76 -8.17 -1.10 -8.83
N SER A 77 -8.11 0.22 -9.06
CA SER A 77 -7.65 0.78 -10.33
C SER A 77 -6.17 0.52 -10.56
N VAL A 78 -5.34 0.72 -9.55
CA VAL A 78 -3.89 0.46 -9.58
C VAL A 78 -3.60 -1.02 -9.76
N ILE A 79 -4.22 -1.89 -8.96
CA ILE A 79 -3.97 -3.33 -8.98
C ILE A 79 -4.24 -3.95 -10.35
N ARG A 80 -5.28 -3.48 -11.07
CA ARG A 80 -5.55 -3.97 -12.43
C ARG A 80 -4.43 -3.66 -13.42
N ALA A 81 -3.62 -2.65 -13.16
CA ALA A 81 -2.50 -2.25 -14.02
C ALA A 81 -1.17 -2.98 -13.66
N VAL A 82 -1.01 -3.34 -12.38
CA VAL A 82 0.26 -3.85 -11.84
C VAL A 82 0.46 -5.32 -12.20
N LYS A 83 1.60 -5.61 -12.84
CA LYS A 83 2.02 -6.97 -13.21
C LYS A 83 3.23 -7.44 -12.41
N ARG A 84 4.16 -6.51 -12.13
CA ARG A 84 5.45 -6.80 -11.48
C ARG A 84 5.53 -6.29 -10.05
N ALA A 85 5.25 -5.02 -9.80
CA ALA A 85 5.48 -4.35 -8.52
C ALA A 85 4.68 -4.96 -7.36
N LEU A 86 5.21 -4.85 -6.14
CA LEU A 86 4.42 -5.08 -4.93
C LEU A 86 3.50 -3.88 -4.69
N ALA A 87 2.20 -4.09 -4.71
CA ALA A 87 1.23 -3.02 -4.45
C ALA A 87 0.83 -2.98 -2.99
N VAL A 88 1.07 -1.85 -2.35
CA VAL A 88 0.78 -1.57 -0.93
C VAL A 88 -0.31 -0.49 -0.87
N VAL A 89 -1.26 -0.62 0.05
CA VAL A 89 -2.39 0.31 0.20
C VAL A 89 -2.44 0.84 1.61
N ASP A 90 -2.53 2.17 1.76
CA ASP A 90 -2.70 2.80 3.07
C ASP A 90 -4.09 2.50 3.65
N LEU A 91 -4.12 2.18 4.94
CA LEU A 91 -5.34 2.27 5.75
C LEU A 91 -5.58 3.77 6.06
N PRO A 92 -6.73 4.35 5.64
CA PRO A 92 -7.00 5.75 5.89
C PRO A 92 -7.28 6.03 7.37
N PHE A 93 -7.14 7.30 7.75
CA PHE A 93 -7.42 7.74 9.12
C PHE A 93 -8.81 7.32 9.59
N GLY A 94 -8.91 6.92 10.87
CA GLY A 94 -10.15 6.46 11.50
C GLY A 94 -10.46 4.98 11.29
N THR A 95 -9.69 4.25 10.47
CA THR A 95 -9.96 2.83 10.17
C THR A 95 -9.16 1.84 11.01
N TYR A 96 -8.20 2.32 11.82
CA TYR A 96 -7.33 1.43 12.60
C TYR A 96 -6.87 2.00 13.95
N GLN A 97 -7.17 3.29 14.24
CA GLN A 97 -6.71 3.95 15.45
C GLN A 97 -7.56 3.60 16.69
N SER A 98 -8.85 3.37 16.50
CA SER A 98 -9.79 3.20 17.62
C SER A 98 -9.79 1.79 18.20
N ASP A 99 -9.63 0.77 17.34
CA ASP A 99 -9.85 -0.64 17.71
C ASP A 99 -9.14 -1.57 16.73
N SER A 100 -8.45 -2.58 17.25
CA SER A 100 -7.72 -3.57 16.46
C SER A 100 -8.62 -4.49 15.63
N GLN A 101 -9.88 -4.69 16.02
CA GLN A 101 -10.85 -5.46 15.23
C GLN A 101 -11.32 -4.67 14.01
N GLU A 102 -11.58 -3.37 14.18
CA GLU A 102 -11.91 -2.48 13.06
C GLU A 102 -10.72 -2.36 12.09
N ALA A 103 -9.49 -2.29 12.62
CA ALA A 103 -8.28 -2.32 11.81
C ALA A 103 -8.21 -3.58 10.93
N LEU A 104 -8.46 -4.75 11.51
CA LEU A 104 -8.50 -6.02 10.77
C LEU A 104 -9.61 -6.04 9.73
N LYS A 105 -10.83 -5.60 10.05
CA LYS A 105 -11.95 -5.54 9.08
C LYS A 105 -11.61 -4.64 7.91
N SER A 106 -11.02 -3.48 8.17
CA SER A 106 -10.60 -2.52 7.15
C SER A 106 -9.51 -3.09 6.24
N ALA A 107 -8.51 -3.75 6.83
CA ALA A 107 -7.46 -4.44 6.08
C ALA A 107 -8.02 -5.58 5.21
N ILE A 108 -8.93 -6.40 5.74
CA ILE A 108 -9.60 -7.46 4.99
C ILE A 108 -10.37 -6.88 3.80
N ARG A 109 -11.08 -5.77 3.97
CA ARG A 109 -11.80 -5.10 2.89
C ARG A 109 -10.85 -4.66 1.78
N ILE A 110 -9.76 -3.97 2.11
CA ILE A 110 -8.74 -3.57 1.13
C ILE A 110 -8.24 -4.81 0.37
N MET A 111 -7.81 -5.84 1.07
CA MET A 111 -7.24 -7.04 0.44
C MET A 111 -8.24 -7.74 -0.48
N LYS A 112 -9.48 -7.96 -0.02
CA LYS A 112 -10.51 -8.68 -0.78
C LYS A 112 -11.08 -7.89 -1.94
N GLU A 113 -11.35 -6.61 -1.74
CA GLU A 113 -12.07 -5.79 -2.70
C GLU A 113 -11.14 -5.19 -3.77
N SER A 114 -9.86 -4.96 -3.46
CA SER A 114 -8.91 -4.42 -4.42
C SER A 114 -7.92 -5.45 -4.99
N GLY A 115 -7.64 -6.52 -4.25
CA GLY A 115 -6.56 -7.46 -4.59
C GLY A 115 -5.16 -6.96 -4.22
N ALA A 116 -5.05 -6.00 -3.30
CA ALA A 116 -3.78 -5.49 -2.78
C ALA A 116 -2.88 -6.61 -2.23
N HIS A 117 -1.57 -6.35 -2.20
CA HIS A 117 -0.59 -7.35 -1.72
C HIS A 117 -0.18 -7.11 -0.27
N ALA A 118 -0.33 -5.89 0.23
CA ALA A 118 -0.03 -5.48 1.59
C ALA A 118 -0.82 -4.22 1.96
N VAL A 119 -0.95 -3.96 3.26
CA VAL A 119 -1.49 -2.70 3.78
C VAL A 119 -0.40 -1.90 4.49
N LYS A 120 -0.55 -0.56 4.55
CA LYS A 120 0.35 0.31 5.30
C LYS A 120 -0.42 1.06 6.39
N LEU A 121 0.22 1.22 7.57
CA LEU A 121 -0.32 1.95 8.72
C LEU A 121 0.74 2.86 9.31
N GLU A 122 0.28 3.94 9.93
CA GLU A 122 1.11 4.87 10.73
C GLU A 122 0.89 4.67 12.23
N GLY A 123 1.68 5.36 13.06
CA GLY A 123 1.48 5.44 14.51
C GLY A 123 2.44 4.62 15.36
N GLY A 124 3.32 3.83 14.77
CA GLY A 124 4.35 3.10 15.50
C GLY A 124 3.78 2.26 16.65
N HIS A 125 4.23 2.53 17.89
CA HIS A 125 3.79 1.78 19.07
C HIS A 125 2.29 1.95 19.40
N LEU A 126 1.69 3.07 19.03
CA LEU A 126 0.25 3.31 19.25
C LEU A 126 -0.64 2.42 18.39
N ALA A 127 -0.16 2.03 17.21
CA ALA A 127 -0.86 1.13 16.30
C ALA A 127 -0.46 -0.35 16.49
N LYS A 128 0.37 -0.68 17.49
CA LYS A 128 0.96 -2.01 17.68
C LYS A 128 -0.09 -3.11 17.69
N GLU A 129 -1.14 -2.98 18.49
CA GLU A 129 -2.20 -4.01 18.60
C GLU A 129 -2.92 -4.24 17.26
N SER A 130 -3.22 -3.17 16.53
CA SER A 130 -3.81 -3.24 15.20
C SER A 130 -2.88 -3.95 14.20
N ILE A 131 -1.59 -3.63 14.22
CA ILE A 131 -0.58 -4.27 13.37
C ILE A 131 -0.48 -5.76 13.67
N GLU A 132 -0.34 -6.14 14.95
CA GLU A 132 -0.24 -7.54 15.37
C GLU A 132 -1.48 -8.34 14.95
N ARG A 133 -2.67 -7.78 15.12
CA ARG A 133 -3.94 -8.40 14.73
C ARG A 133 -4.02 -8.64 13.22
N ILE A 134 -3.61 -7.67 12.41
CA ILE A 134 -3.60 -7.79 10.95
C ILE A 134 -2.59 -8.86 10.50
N ILE A 135 -1.38 -8.87 11.09
CA ILE A 135 -0.34 -9.86 10.76
C ILE A 135 -0.78 -11.27 11.16
N GLN A 136 -1.42 -11.45 12.32
CA GLN A 136 -1.96 -12.74 12.76
C GLN A 136 -3.01 -13.31 11.80
N ALA A 137 -3.72 -12.45 11.06
CA ALA A 137 -4.66 -12.87 10.02
C ALA A 137 -3.96 -13.21 8.68
N GLY A 138 -2.63 -13.15 8.60
CA GLY A 138 -1.85 -13.47 7.41
C GLY A 138 -1.72 -12.32 6.41
N ILE A 139 -2.09 -11.10 6.77
CA ILE A 139 -1.97 -9.92 5.91
C ILE A 139 -0.61 -9.25 6.15
N THR A 140 0.11 -8.98 5.07
CA THR A 140 1.39 -8.26 5.13
C THR A 140 1.17 -6.80 5.51
N VAL A 141 1.97 -6.29 6.44
CA VAL A 141 1.93 -4.91 6.91
C VAL A 141 3.24 -4.18 6.63
N MET A 142 3.15 -2.98 6.10
CA MET A 142 4.23 -2.00 6.03
C MET A 142 4.00 -0.95 7.13
N GLY A 143 4.95 -0.79 8.04
CA GLY A 143 4.90 0.25 9.06
C GLY A 143 5.46 1.58 8.54
N HIS A 144 4.80 2.70 8.85
CA HIS A 144 5.31 4.03 8.58
C HIS A 144 5.78 4.69 9.89
N LEU A 145 7.05 5.05 9.93
CA LEU A 145 7.72 5.72 11.05
C LEU A 145 8.29 7.06 10.58
N GLY A 146 8.39 8.01 11.49
CA GLY A 146 8.90 9.36 11.22
C GLY A 146 7.77 10.38 11.15
N LEU A 147 7.75 11.21 10.10
CA LEU A 147 6.68 12.18 9.89
C LEU A 147 5.42 11.46 9.41
N THR A 148 4.37 11.50 10.22
CA THR A 148 3.10 10.81 9.97
C THR A 148 2.00 11.83 9.68
N HIS A 149 1.44 11.79 8.47
CA HIS A 149 0.48 12.78 7.98
C HIS A 149 -0.92 12.66 8.60
N GLN A 150 -1.25 11.52 9.20
CA GLN A 150 -2.52 11.29 9.89
C GLN A 150 -2.52 11.78 11.35
N SER A 151 -1.37 12.19 11.87
CA SER A 151 -1.15 12.57 13.28
C SER A 151 -0.88 14.07 13.47
N ILE A 152 -1.41 14.92 12.61
CA ILE A 152 -1.23 16.38 12.66
C ILE A 152 -2.31 17.00 13.55
#